data_a633237e7d33946b4d9989207f541fa6
#
_entry.id   a633237e7d33946b4d9989207f541fa6
#
_cell.length_a   1.000
_cell.length_b   1.000
_cell.length_c   1.000
_cell.angle_alpha   90.00
_cell.angle_beta   90.00
_cell.angle_gamma   90.00
#
_symmetry.space_group_name_H-M   'P 1'
#
loop_
_entity.id
_entity.type
_entity.pdbx_description
1 polymer ?
#
loop_
_entity_poly.entity_id
_entity_poly.type
_entity_poly.pdbx_seq_one_letter_code
_entity_poly.pdbx_strand_id
1 'polypeptide(L)'
;MVDVRIDTRGVPKGPVYEEGVCLLHRDGVTAPDASDPATAATGVDCAGFRRVRFDIDTTGSTGLTALRVQLLHWNPAAGRYFRGADRQLTGSELAENPVPSLEVEVRGATVFLKVVSATVTSLDVNIYATPS
;
A
#
# COMPACT_ATOMS: atom_id res chain seq x y z
N MET A 1 11.41 -14.19 3.90
CA MET A 1 11.28 -15.43 4.67
C MET A 1 10.07 -15.35 5.59
N VAL A 2 9.28 -16.37 5.61
CA VAL A 2 8.15 -16.44 6.52
C VAL A 2 8.65 -16.93 7.87
N ASP A 3 8.39 -16.16 8.90
CA ASP A 3 8.68 -16.53 10.27
C ASP A 3 7.47 -17.23 10.86
N VAL A 4 7.65 -18.46 11.31
CA VAL A 4 6.56 -19.23 11.91
C VAL A 4 6.38 -18.80 13.35
N ARG A 5 5.36 -17.98 13.57
CA ARG A 5 4.96 -17.62 14.93
C ARG A 5 4.12 -18.73 15.53
N ILE A 6 4.44 -19.05 16.76
CA ILE A 6 3.78 -20.11 17.49
C ILE A 6 3.22 -19.50 18.77
N ASP A 7 2.00 -19.85 19.13
CA ASP A 7 1.43 -19.45 20.40
C ASP A 7 2.04 -20.23 21.57
N THR A 8 1.67 -19.93 22.79
CA THR A 8 2.20 -20.58 23.98
C THR A 8 1.92 -22.09 24.06
N ARG A 9 1.04 -22.62 23.22
CA ARG A 9 0.69 -24.03 23.14
C ARG A 9 1.42 -24.75 22.01
N GLY A 10 2.28 -24.06 21.26
CA GLY A 10 2.96 -24.61 20.11
C GLY A 10 2.13 -24.67 18.84
N VAL A 11 0.99 -23.98 18.81
CA VAL A 11 0.12 -23.95 17.65
C VAL A 11 0.54 -22.80 16.72
N PRO A 12 0.82 -23.06 15.43
CA PRO A 12 1.17 -22.01 14.51
C PRO A 12 0.04 -20.98 14.40
N LYS A 13 0.39 -19.69 14.46
CA LYS A 13 -0.50 -18.59 14.13
C LYS A 13 -0.28 -18.25 12.66
N GLY A 14 -1.27 -18.46 11.87
CA GLY A 14 -1.18 -18.11 10.45
C GLY A 14 -1.90 -16.81 10.15
N PRO A 15 -1.65 -16.21 9.00
CA PRO A 15 -0.50 -16.31 8.15
C PRO A 15 0.74 -15.74 8.86
N VAL A 16 1.87 -16.23 8.49
CA VAL A 16 3.08 -15.99 9.24
C VAL A 16 4.02 -15.13 8.43
N TYR A 17 3.96 -13.84 8.66
CA TYR A 17 4.88 -12.88 8.12
C TYR A 17 5.76 -12.32 9.22
N GLU A 18 7.02 -12.15 8.92
CA GLU A 18 7.93 -11.44 9.79
C GLU A 18 7.51 -9.97 9.88
N GLU A 19 7.38 -9.47 11.10
CA GLU A 19 7.04 -8.05 11.31
C GLU A 19 8.10 -7.15 10.67
N GLY A 20 7.66 -6.14 9.93
CA GLY A 20 8.55 -5.20 9.28
C GLY A 20 9.11 -5.67 7.93
N VAL A 21 8.70 -6.83 7.43
CA VAL A 21 9.08 -7.25 6.07
C VAL A 21 8.44 -6.33 5.05
N CYS A 22 9.29 -5.69 4.25
CA CYS A 22 8.86 -4.81 3.16
C CYS A 22 8.52 -5.64 1.93
N LEU A 23 7.36 -5.35 1.35
CA LEU A 23 6.87 -6.00 0.12
C LEU A 23 6.78 -4.95 -0.98
N LEU A 24 7.19 -5.32 -2.19
CA LEU A 24 6.89 -4.51 -3.37
C LEU A 24 5.41 -4.69 -3.69
N HIS A 25 4.62 -3.66 -3.44
CA HIS A 25 3.19 -3.69 -3.69
C HIS A 25 2.87 -3.36 -5.15
N ARG A 26 3.48 -2.32 -5.69
CA ARG A 26 3.25 -1.89 -7.08
C ARG A 26 4.57 -1.45 -7.71
N ASP A 27 4.84 -1.97 -8.90
CA ASP A 27 6.06 -1.70 -9.65
C ASP A 27 5.73 -0.87 -10.90
N GLY A 28 6.47 0.22 -11.08
CA GLY A 28 6.42 1.00 -12.30
C GLY A 28 5.05 1.55 -12.66
N VAL A 29 4.38 2.22 -11.73
CA VAL A 29 3.10 2.88 -12.00
C VAL A 29 3.36 4.13 -12.83
N THR A 30 2.90 4.11 -14.09
CA THR A 30 3.15 5.18 -15.06
C THR A 30 1.90 5.99 -15.40
N ALA A 31 0.77 5.63 -14.83
CA ALA A 31 -0.49 6.36 -15.00
C ALA A 31 -1.39 6.15 -13.77
N PRO A 32 -2.29 7.12 -13.48
CA PRO A 32 -3.32 6.89 -12.48
C PRO A 32 -4.19 5.69 -12.81
N ASP A 33 -4.71 5.03 -11.77
CA ASP A 33 -5.54 3.85 -11.94
C ASP A 33 -6.92 4.23 -12.46
N ALA A 34 -7.32 3.66 -13.58
CA ALA A 34 -8.62 3.93 -14.20
C ALA A 34 -9.78 3.26 -13.44
N SER A 35 -9.51 2.16 -12.73
CA SER A 35 -10.51 1.38 -12.02
C SER A 35 -9.93 0.75 -10.77
N ASP A 36 -10.82 0.28 -9.88
CA ASP A 36 -10.42 -0.49 -8.70
C ASP A 36 -10.05 -1.92 -9.13
N PRO A 37 -9.10 -2.57 -8.42
CA PRO A 37 -8.77 -3.96 -8.72
C PRO A 37 -9.98 -4.88 -8.53
N ALA A 38 -10.06 -5.93 -9.34
CA ALA A 38 -11.20 -6.85 -9.32
C ALA A 38 -11.04 -8.01 -8.33
N THR A 39 -9.82 -8.28 -7.86
CA THR A 39 -9.52 -9.45 -7.02
C THR A 39 -8.71 -9.06 -5.78
N ALA A 40 -8.94 -9.81 -4.69
CA ALA A 40 -8.17 -9.64 -3.45
C ALA A 40 -6.66 -9.85 -3.68
N ALA A 41 -6.29 -10.78 -4.53
CA ALA A 41 -4.89 -11.13 -4.78
C ALA A 41 -4.05 -9.98 -5.33
N THR A 42 -4.66 -8.96 -5.91
CA THR A 42 -3.95 -7.76 -6.40
C THR A 42 -3.43 -6.90 -5.24
N GLY A 43 -4.04 -6.98 -4.08
CA GLY A 43 -3.68 -6.19 -2.91
C GLY A 43 -2.61 -6.83 -2.03
N VAL A 44 -2.35 -6.16 -0.92
CA VAL A 44 -1.45 -6.64 0.15
C VAL A 44 -2.28 -7.34 1.21
N ASP A 45 -1.97 -8.60 1.47
CA ASP A 45 -2.59 -9.36 2.55
C ASP A 45 -1.98 -8.92 3.89
N CYS A 46 -2.77 -8.23 4.70
CA CYS A 46 -2.38 -7.78 6.02
C CYS A 46 -2.99 -8.62 7.15
N ALA A 47 -3.42 -9.85 6.87
CA ALA A 47 -3.95 -10.75 7.90
C ALA A 47 -2.91 -10.95 9.01
N GLY A 48 -3.33 -10.77 10.25
CA GLY A 48 -2.43 -10.82 11.41
C GLY A 48 -1.73 -9.50 11.74
N PHE A 49 -1.90 -8.47 10.93
CA PHE A 49 -1.31 -7.15 11.14
C PHE A 49 -2.39 -6.10 11.39
N ARG A 50 -2.02 -5.07 12.13
CA ARG A 50 -2.92 -3.95 12.45
C ARG A 50 -2.73 -2.76 11.53
N ARG A 51 -1.52 -2.56 11.05
CA ARG A 51 -1.12 -1.39 10.26
C ARG A 51 -0.30 -1.79 9.05
N VAL A 52 -0.26 -0.90 8.09
CA VAL A 52 0.67 -0.97 6.97
C VAL A 52 1.24 0.43 6.71
N ARG A 53 2.55 0.48 6.46
CA ARG A 53 3.20 1.69 5.99
C ARG A 53 3.44 1.53 4.50
N PHE A 54 2.99 2.51 3.73
CA PHE A 54 3.31 2.61 2.32
C PHE A 54 4.42 3.63 2.10
N ASP A 55 5.48 3.18 1.47
CA ASP A 55 6.56 4.04 1.00
C ASP A 55 6.39 4.23 -0.50
N ILE A 56 6.24 5.48 -0.93
CA ILE A 56 5.95 5.81 -2.33
C ILE A 56 7.22 6.40 -2.92
N ASP A 57 7.89 5.61 -3.75
CA ASP A 57 9.11 6.04 -4.44
C ASP A 57 8.75 6.71 -5.75
N THR A 58 8.91 8.01 -5.80
CA THR A 58 8.61 8.86 -6.96
C THR A 58 9.85 9.23 -7.77
N THR A 59 10.99 8.65 -7.45
CA THR A 59 12.31 9.05 -8.00
C THR A 59 12.35 9.02 -9.53
N GLY A 60 11.66 8.07 -10.16
CA GLY A 60 11.61 7.95 -11.62
C GLY A 60 10.70 8.96 -12.31
N SER A 61 9.92 9.75 -11.55
CA SER A 61 8.98 10.71 -12.12
C SER A 61 9.67 12.02 -12.48
N THR A 62 9.13 12.71 -13.47
CA THR A 62 9.58 14.03 -13.92
C THR A 62 8.46 15.04 -13.81
N GLY A 63 8.71 16.16 -13.14
CA GLY A 63 7.74 17.25 -13.00
C GLY A 63 6.53 16.89 -12.17
N LEU A 64 6.69 16.02 -11.18
CA LEU A 64 5.60 15.64 -10.28
C LEU A 64 5.37 16.74 -9.23
N THR A 65 4.19 17.34 -9.25
CA THR A 65 3.81 18.44 -8.34
C THR A 65 2.62 18.11 -7.45
N ALA A 66 1.86 17.08 -7.75
CA ALA A 66 0.79 16.58 -6.90
C ALA A 66 0.56 15.10 -7.17
N LEU A 67 0.32 14.35 -6.12
CA LEU A 67 -0.01 12.92 -6.20
C LEU A 67 -1.11 12.62 -5.19
N ARG A 68 -2.22 12.09 -5.67
CA ARG A 68 -3.32 11.67 -4.81
C ARG A 68 -3.42 10.16 -4.81
N VAL A 69 -3.42 9.58 -3.61
CA VAL A 69 -3.55 8.14 -3.39
C VAL A 69 -4.73 7.87 -2.47
N GLN A 70 -5.32 6.70 -2.61
CA GLN A 70 -6.45 6.27 -1.79
C GLN A 70 -6.28 4.82 -1.39
N LEU A 71 -6.48 4.55 -0.10
CA LEU A 71 -6.49 3.20 0.41
C LEU A 71 -7.81 2.52 0.04
N LEU A 72 -7.70 1.34 -0.56
CA LEU A 72 -8.84 0.44 -0.77
C LEU A 72 -8.67 -0.76 0.14
N HIS A 73 -9.77 -1.28 0.69
CA HIS A 73 -9.76 -2.52 1.47
C HIS A 73 -10.74 -3.53 0.88
N TRP A 74 -10.31 -4.77 0.83
CA TRP A 74 -11.12 -5.86 0.31
C TRP A 74 -12.18 -6.28 1.31
N ASN A 75 -13.42 -6.37 0.84
CA ASN A 75 -14.53 -6.91 1.62
C ASN A 75 -14.88 -8.29 1.07
N PRO A 76 -14.54 -9.38 1.79
CA PRO A 76 -14.76 -10.73 1.29
C PRO A 76 -16.23 -11.09 1.12
N ALA A 77 -17.11 -10.49 1.91
CA ALA A 77 -18.55 -10.74 1.80
C ALA A 77 -19.15 -10.10 0.54
N ALA A 78 -18.65 -8.91 0.18
CA ALA A 78 -19.10 -8.21 -1.02
C ALA A 78 -18.32 -8.64 -2.28
N GLY A 79 -17.13 -9.24 -2.11
CA GLY A 79 -16.26 -9.64 -3.21
C GLY A 79 -15.69 -8.46 -4.00
N ARG A 80 -15.40 -7.35 -3.33
CA ARG A 80 -14.86 -6.14 -3.96
C ARG A 80 -14.14 -5.25 -2.96
N TYR A 81 -13.39 -4.29 -3.50
CA TYR A 81 -12.76 -3.26 -2.69
C TYR A 81 -13.71 -2.13 -2.35
N PHE A 82 -13.50 -1.56 -1.18
CA PHE A 82 -14.18 -0.35 -0.72
C PHE A 82 -13.13 0.72 -0.42
N ARG A 83 -13.49 1.98 -0.57
CA ARG A 83 -12.60 3.11 -0.38
C ARG A 83 -12.44 3.44 1.09
N GLY A 84 -11.20 3.65 1.50
CA GLY A 84 -10.83 4.09 2.84
C GLY A 84 -10.14 5.45 2.81
N ALA A 85 -9.03 5.57 3.55
CA ALA A 85 -8.28 6.80 3.67
C ALA A 85 -7.82 7.36 2.32
N ASP A 86 -7.88 8.69 2.20
CA ASP A 86 -7.47 9.44 1.01
C ASP A 86 -6.35 10.41 1.42
N ARG A 87 -5.28 10.48 0.64
CA ARG A 87 -4.15 11.37 0.91
C ARG A 87 -3.68 12.03 -0.38
N GLN A 88 -3.55 13.36 -0.30
CA GLN A 88 -2.88 14.11 -1.36
C GLN A 88 -1.52 14.58 -0.89
N LEU A 89 -0.49 14.21 -1.64
CA LEU A 89 0.87 14.72 -1.47
C LEU A 89 1.03 15.95 -2.33
N THR A 90 1.45 17.04 -1.71
CA THR A 90 1.68 18.33 -2.39
C THR A 90 3.07 18.38 -2.99
N GLY A 91 3.31 19.38 -3.83
CA GLY A 91 4.64 19.60 -4.40
C GLY A 91 5.73 19.79 -3.36
N SER A 92 5.44 20.49 -2.25
CA SER A 92 6.40 20.66 -1.15
C SER A 92 6.71 19.34 -0.43
N GLU A 93 5.72 18.49 -0.18
CA GLU A 93 5.92 17.19 0.42
C GLU A 93 6.69 16.24 -0.51
N LEU A 94 6.39 16.26 -1.80
CA LEU A 94 7.09 15.46 -2.80
C LEU A 94 8.54 15.90 -3.02
N ALA A 95 8.85 17.15 -2.72
CA ALA A 95 10.21 17.68 -2.78
C ALA A 95 11.03 17.38 -1.52
N GLU A 96 10.41 16.90 -0.46
CA GLU A 96 11.13 16.51 0.76
C GLU A 96 12.04 15.31 0.50
N ASN A 97 13.12 15.24 1.25
CA ASN A 97 14.03 14.10 1.22
C ASN A 97 14.33 13.67 2.66
N PRO A 98 13.78 12.55 3.13
CA PRO A 98 12.93 11.62 2.41
C PRO A 98 11.49 12.12 2.20
N VAL A 99 10.81 11.54 1.20
CA VAL A 99 9.38 11.77 0.96
C VAL A 99 8.58 11.15 2.12
N PRO A 100 7.50 11.82 2.60
CA PRO A 100 6.68 11.27 3.67
C PRO A 100 6.05 9.92 3.32
N SER A 101 6.06 9.00 4.26
CA SER A 101 5.35 7.72 4.15
C SER A 101 3.90 7.85 4.59
N LEU A 102 3.06 6.97 4.08
CA LEU A 102 1.66 6.86 4.50
C LEU A 102 1.49 5.64 5.39
N GLU A 103 1.10 5.87 6.64
CA GLU A 103 0.81 4.79 7.59
C GLU A 103 -0.69 4.74 7.87
N VAL A 104 -1.30 3.57 7.71
CA VAL A 104 -2.74 3.38 7.89
C VAL A 104 -3.05 2.16 8.72
N GLU A 105 -4.17 2.19 9.43
CA GLU A 105 -4.70 1.06 10.17
C GLU A 105 -5.48 0.15 9.23
N VAL A 106 -5.16 -1.15 9.21
CA VAL A 106 -5.75 -2.12 8.29
C VAL A 106 -6.53 -3.24 8.97
N ARG A 107 -6.28 -3.49 10.25
CA ARG A 107 -6.99 -4.51 11.06
C ARG A 107 -7.11 -5.86 10.36
N GLY A 108 -6.02 -6.34 9.80
CA GLY A 108 -5.96 -7.62 9.12
C GLY A 108 -6.60 -7.69 7.74
N ALA A 109 -7.08 -6.58 7.20
CA ALA A 109 -7.69 -6.55 5.88
C ALA A 109 -6.65 -6.65 4.76
N THR A 110 -7.08 -7.16 3.60
CA THR A 110 -6.31 -7.00 2.37
C THR A 110 -6.54 -5.61 1.82
N VAL A 111 -5.46 -4.92 1.49
CA VAL A 111 -5.51 -3.51 1.06
C VAL A 111 -4.78 -3.27 -0.25
N PHE A 112 -5.20 -2.24 -0.95
CA PHE A 112 -4.58 -1.79 -2.19
C PHE A 112 -4.45 -0.28 -2.16
N LEU A 113 -3.27 0.24 -2.47
CA LEU A 113 -3.08 1.68 -2.58
C LEU A 113 -3.28 2.12 -4.03
N LYS A 114 -4.39 2.78 -4.27
CA LYS A 114 -4.77 3.28 -5.59
C LYS A 114 -4.12 4.64 -5.85
N VAL A 115 -3.55 4.81 -7.03
CA VAL A 115 -3.13 6.12 -7.52
C VAL A 115 -4.33 6.76 -8.23
N VAL A 116 -4.92 7.76 -7.59
CA VAL A 116 -6.17 8.38 -8.06
C VAL A 116 -5.89 9.42 -9.13
N SER A 117 -4.91 10.28 -8.89
CA SER A 117 -4.54 11.33 -9.82
C SER A 117 -3.11 11.80 -9.59
N ALA A 118 -2.51 12.40 -10.59
CA ALA A 118 -1.20 13.01 -10.50
C ALA A 118 -1.11 14.22 -11.43
N THR A 119 -0.45 15.26 -10.96
CA THR A 119 -0.04 16.38 -11.81
C THR A 119 1.44 16.20 -12.09
N VAL A 120 1.76 15.81 -13.29
CA VAL A 120 3.09 15.28 -13.62
C VAL A 120 3.36 15.38 -15.12
N THR A 121 4.63 15.55 -15.49
CA THR A 121 5.05 15.45 -16.90
C THR A 121 5.21 13.99 -17.29
N SER A 122 5.92 13.21 -16.46
CA SER A 122 6.11 11.76 -16.66
C SER A 122 6.06 11.07 -15.31
N LEU A 123 5.11 10.16 -15.14
CA LEU A 123 4.92 9.42 -13.89
C LEU A 123 5.66 8.09 -13.93
N ASP A 124 6.42 7.82 -12.88
CA ASP A 124 7.03 6.51 -12.63
C ASP A 124 7.19 6.34 -11.13
N VAL A 125 6.33 5.52 -10.55
CA VAL A 125 6.21 5.36 -9.11
C VAL A 125 6.27 3.89 -8.73
N ASN A 126 7.07 3.59 -7.71
CA ASN A 126 7.07 2.29 -7.05
C ASN A 126 6.49 2.44 -5.64
N ILE A 127 5.65 1.51 -5.24
CA ILE A 127 4.99 1.53 -3.93
C ILE A 127 5.37 0.29 -3.16
N TYR A 128 5.93 0.51 -1.97
CA TYR A 128 6.32 -0.54 -1.04
C TYR A 128 5.37 -0.57 0.14
N ALA A 129 5.09 -1.75 0.64
CA ALA A 129 4.20 -1.94 1.79
C ALA A 129 4.93 -2.70 2.90
N THR A 130 4.87 -2.18 4.11
CA THR A 130 5.47 -2.81 5.30
C THR A 130 4.37 -2.99 6.35
N PRO A 131 3.76 -4.18 6.43
CA PRO A 131 2.76 -4.47 7.46
C PRO A 131 3.41 -4.58 8.84
N SER A 132 2.68 -4.20 9.87
CA SER A 132 3.14 -4.32 11.25
C SER A 132 2.02 -4.58 12.26
#